data_f1a04ac3435e098b62b19292bf1619eb
#
_entry.id   f1a04ac3435e098b62b19292bf1619eb
#
_cell.length_a   1.000
_cell.length_b   1.000
_cell.length_c   1.000
_cell.angle_alpha   90.00
_cell.angle_beta   90.00
_cell.angle_gamma   90.00
#
_symmetry.space_group_name_H-M   'P 1'
#
loop_
_entity.id
_entity.type
_entity.pdbx_description
1 polymer ?
#
loop_
_entity_poly.entity_id
_entity_poly.type
_entity_poly.pdbx_seq_one_letter_code
_entity_poly.pdbx_strand_id
1 'polypeptide(L)'
;GFFMQTIVADLTGFDMHWYLWGLLSIIASFFFARQGIGFSAKVLGLSLILETLILLVFDFAVLFRHGFSFEAFAPSVVFSGSIGIGLLLAGTGFLGFEATSLFSEEAKDPLRTIPRATYAAICAIGFILGFTTWAVVSATGVAEAQKTGLAHLEAGDLIFSLSADYLGGTLTNVMMVLLLVSLFAAMLAFHNSATRYLFSLGRARVLPFA
;
A
#
# COMPACT_ATOMS: atom_id res chain seq x y z
N GLY A 1 -11.42 3.97 6.97
CA GLY A 1 -12.86 4.29 7.03
C GLY A 1 -13.46 4.46 5.65
N PHE A 2 -13.00 5.44 4.85
CA PHE A 2 -13.58 5.76 3.54
C PHE A 2 -13.64 4.54 2.60
N PHE A 3 -12.52 3.94 2.25
CA PHE A 3 -12.49 2.74 1.40
C PHE A 3 -13.31 1.57 1.96
N MET A 4 -13.38 1.44 3.29
CA MET A 4 -14.20 0.40 3.91
C MET A 4 -15.68 0.65 3.65
N GLN A 5 -16.16 1.89 3.79
CA GLN A 5 -17.54 2.25 3.46
C GLN A 5 -17.84 1.95 1.98
N THR A 6 -17.03 2.47 1.06
CA THR A 6 -17.25 2.33 -0.38
C THR A 6 -17.25 0.86 -0.81
N ILE A 7 -16.22 0.10 -0.45
CA ILE A 7 -16.07 -1.29 -0.88
C ILE A 7 -17.12 -2.20 -0.25
N VAL A 8 -17.44 -2.03 1.04
CA VAL A 8 -18.49 -2.85 1.69
C VAL A 8 -19.86 -2.53 1.15
N ALA A 9 -20.16 -1.26 0.87
CA ALA A 9 -21.41 -0.88 0.22
C ALA A 9 -21.54 -1.50 -1.17
N ASP A 10 -20.49 -1.48 -1.98
CA ASP A 10 -20.47 -2.09 -3.32
C ASP A 10 -20.65 -3.61 -3.28
N LEU A 11 -19.96 -4.29 -2.35
CA LEU A 11 -19.98 -5.76 -2.29
C LEU A 11 -21.22 -6.34 -1.62
N THR A 12 -21.80 -5.65 -0.63
CA THR A 12 -22.86 -6.20 0.23
C THR A 12 -24.15 -5.40 0.22
N GLY A 13 -24.14 -4.17 -0.31
CA GLY A 13 -25.26 -3.23 -0.20
C GLY A 13 -25.41 -2.59 1.19
N PHE A 14 -24.51 -2.89 2.14
CA PHE A 14 -24.56 -2.34 3.49
C PHE A 14 -23.76 -1.05 3.58
N ASP A 15 -24.46 0.08 3.79
CA ASP A 15 -23.85 1.40 3.94
C ASP A 15 -23.81 1.81 5.43
N MET A 16 -22.62 2.06 5.93
CA MET A 16 -22.36 2.58 7.27
C MET A 16 -21.32 3.70 7.16
N HIS A 17 -21.55 4.81 7.86
CA HIS A 17 -20.66 5.98 7.80
C HIS A 17 -19.18 5.64 8.03
N TRP A 18 -18.29 6.23 7.23
CA TRP A 18 -16.85 5.98 7.21
C TRP A 18 -16.16 6.09 8.58
N TYR A 19 -16.64 7.01 9.45
CA TYR A 19 -16.07 7.20 10.79
C TYR A 19 -16.35 6.01 11.72
N LEU A 20 -17.48 5.32 11.57
CA LEU A 20 -17.75 4.09 12.34
C LEU A 20 -16.83 2.95 11.91
N TRP A 21 -16.58 2.80 10.62
CA TRP A 21 -15.58 1.89 10.10
C TRP A 21 -14.18 2.21 10.60
N GLY A 22 -13.82 3.51 10.67
CA GLY A 22 -12.57 3.97 11.26
C GLY A 22 -12.44 3.57 12.72
N LEU A 23 -13.48 3.82 13.52
CA LEU A 23 -13.52 3.45 14.93
C LEU A 23 -13.39 1.94 15.15
N LEU A 24 -14.15 1.14 14.40
CA LEU A 24 -14.05 -0.32 14.43
C LEU A 24 -12.65 -0.81 14.10
N SER A 25 -12.01 -0.20 13.09
CA SER A 25 -10.64 -0.56 12.70
C SER A 25 -9.63 -0.25 13.81
N ILE A 26 -9.77 0.87 14.52
CA ILE A 26 -8.91 1.22 15.67
C ILE A 26 -9.11 0.22 16.80
N ILE A 27 -10.35 -0.09 17.15
CA ILE A 27 -10.68 -1.08 18.19
C ILE A 27 -10.11 -2.47 17.82
N ALA A 28 -10.31 -2.89 16.57
CA ALA A 28 -9.76 -4.16 16.09
C ALA A 28 -8.23 -4.18 16.17
N SER A 29 -7.55 -3.11 15.73
CA SER A 29 -6.08 -3.00 15.82
C SER A 29 -5.57 -3.12 17.25
N PHE A 30 -6.26 -2.52 18.22
CA PHE A 30 -5.93 -2.65 19.64
C PHE A 30 -6.01 -4.10 20.11
N PHE A 31 -7.08 -4.83 19.77
CA PHE A 31 -7.21 -6.24 20.12
C PHE A 31 -6.16 -7.13 19.46
N PHE A 32 -5.86 -6.89 18.18
CA PHE A 32 -4.84 -7.65 17.46
C PHE A 32 -3.43 -7.37 18.01
N ALA A 33 -3.12 -6.12 18.36
CA ALA A 33 -1.85 -5.77 18.96
C ALA A 33 -1.60 -6.48 20.30
N ARG A 34 -2.65 -6.74 21.08
CA ARG A 34 -2.57 -7.49 22.36
C ARG A 34 -2.24 -8.98 22.18
N GLN A 35 -2.49 -9.57 21.00
CA GLN A 35 -2.18 -10.99 20.75
C GLN A 35 -0.69 -11.25 20.52
N GLY A 36 0.12 -10.20 20.56
CA GLY A 36 1.57 -10.28 20.44
C GLY A 36 2.10 -10.10 19.00
N ILE A 37 3.37 -9.76 18.94
CA ILE A 37 4.05 -9.36 17.70
C ILE A 37 4.14 -10.51 16.69
N GLY A 38 4.34 -11.74 17.16
CA GLY A 38 4.44 -12.90 16.28
C GLY A 38 3.16 -13.20 15.50
N PHE A 39 1.99 -12.95 16.08
CA PHE A 39 0.71 -13.08 15.39
C PHE A 39 0.53 -11.95 14.37
N SER A 40 0.76 -10.71 14.79
CA SER A 40 0.68 -9.54 13.91
C SER A 40 1.61 -9.69 12.70
N ALA A 41 2.85 -10.14 12.90
CA ALA A 41 3.81 -10.34 11.81
C ALA A 41 3.35 -11.38 10.78
N LYS A 42 2.68 -12.45 11.20
CA LYS A 42 2.13 -13.47 10.27
C LYS A 42 0.97 -12.89 9.44
N VAL A 43 0.06 -12.15 10.08
CA VAL A 43 -1.06 -11.50 9.38
C VAL A 43 -0.55 -10.48 8.37
N LEU A 44 0.37 -9.60 8.79
CA LEU A 44 1.01 -8.61 7.93
C LEU A 44 1.74 -9.26 6.75
N GLY A 45 2.53 -10.30 7.00
CA GLY A 45 3.29 -11.00 5.96
C GLY A 45 2.39 -11.68 4.94
N LEU A 46 1.34 -12.37 5.39
CA LEU A 46 0.38 -13.01 4.49
C LEU A 46 -0.37 -11.98 3.64
N SER A 47 -0.84 -10.89 4.25
CA SER A 47 -1.53 -9.81 3.55
C SER A 47 -0.65 -9.21 2.46
N LEU A 48 0.62 -8.92 2.78
CA LEU A 48 1.58 -8.37 1.84
C LEU A 48 1.82 -9.30 0.64
N ILE A 49 1.94 -10.61 0.88
CA ILE A 49 2.15 -11.59 -0.20
C ILE A 49 0.92 -11.62 -1.11
N LEU A 50 -0.28 -11.73 -0.54
CA LEU A 50 -1.53 -11.81 -1.33
C LEU A 50 -1.77 -10.53 -2.14
N GLU A 51 -1.54 -9.37 -1.54
CA GLU A 51 -1.66 -8.07 -2.21
C GLU A 51 -0.64 -7.92 -3.35
N THR A 52 0.61 -8.26 -3.10
CA THR A 52 1.65 -8.23 -4.13
C THR A 52 1.32 -9.17 -5.28
N LEU A 53 0.83 -10.37 -4.98
CA LEU A 53 0.46 -11.34 -6.02
C LEU A 53 -0.70 -10.84 -6.88
N ILE A 54 -1.76 -10.29 -6.30
CA ILE A 54 -2.90 -9.80 -7.09
C ILE A 54 -2.53 -8.58 -7.93
N LEU A 55 -1.66 -7.68 -7.43
CA LEU A 55 -1.12 -6.56 -8.21
C LEU A 55 -0.29 -7.06 -9.39
N LEU A 56 0.60 -8.03 -9.19
CA LEU A 56 1.37 -8.62 -10.29
C LEU A 56 0.47 -9.31 -11.32
N VAL A 57 -0.58 -10.01 -10.90
CA VAL A 57 -1.56 -10.59 -11.81
C VAL A 57 -2.25 -9.51 -12.65
N PHE A 58 -2.63 -8.40 -12.03
CA PHE A 58 -3.19 -7.25 -12.73
C PHE A 58 -2.18 -6.66 -13.73
N ASP A 59 -0.96 -6.36 -13.29
CA ASP A 59 0.09 -5.76 -14.12
C ASP A 59 0.39 -6.63 -15.35
N PHE A 60 0.57 -7.92 -15.16
CA PHE A 60 0.79 -8.85 -16.26
C PHE A 60 -0.42 -8.96 -17.18
N ALA A 61 -1.65 -9.00 -16.64
CA ALA A 61 -2.86 -9.05 -17.47
C ALA A 61 -2.99 -7.82 -18.38
N VAL A 62 -2.69 -6.64 -17.84
CA VAL A 62 -2.65 -5.40 -18.62
C VAL A 62 -1.60 -5.47 -19.71
N LEU A 63 -0.36 -5.77 -19.35
CA LEU A 63 0.77 -5.78 -20.31
C LEU A 63 0.61 -6.84 -21.41
N PHE A 64 0.06 -8.02 -21.10
CA PHE A 64 -0.20 -9.06 -22.12
C PHE A 64 -1.38 -8.75 -23.03
N ARG A 65 -2.40 -8.03 -22.55
CA ARG A 65 -3.57 -7.68 -23.36
C ARG A 65 -3.38 -6.39 -24.15
N HIS A 66 -2.75 -5.39 -23.56
CA HIS A 66 -2.54 -4.08 -24.21
C HIS A 66 -1.24 -4.02 -24.99
N GLY A 67 -0.25 -4.83 -24.63
CA GLY A 67 1.10 -4.82 -25.19
C GLY A 67 2.08 -4.03 -24.30
N PHE A 68 3.37 -4.30 -24.54
CA PHE A 68 4.46 -3.66 -23.80
C PHE A 68 4.78 -2.31 -24.44
N SER A 69 4.24 -1.22 -23.92
CA SER A 69 4.57 0.13 -24.37
C SER A 69 5.72 0.70 -23.55
N PHE A 70 6.81 1.06 -24.21
CA PHE A 70 7.95 1.75 -23.60
C PHE A 70 7.91 3.28 -23.80
N GLU A 71 6.82 3.80 -24.38
CA GLU A 71 6.65 5.22 -24.62
C GLU A 71 6.75 6.06 -23.35
N ALA A 72 6.22 5.53 -22.22
CA ALA A 72 6.30 6.17 -20.91
C ALA A 72 7.74 6.45 -20.43
N PHE A 73 8.74 5.72 -20.95
CA PHE A 73 10.14 5.88 -20.58
C PHE A 73 10.90 6.83 -21.55
N ALA A 74 10.24 7.32 -22.58
CA ALA A 74 10.88 8.27 -23.48
C ALA A 74 11.29 9.56 -22.74
N PRO A 75 12.50 10.08 -22.92
CA PRO A 75 12.95 11.28 -22.20
C PRO A 75 12.01 12.47 -22.40
N SER A 76 11.43 12.62 -23.60
CA SER A 76 10.45 13.65 -23.89
C SER A 76 9.18 13.56 -23.05
N VAL A 77 8.79 12.36 -22.64
CA VAL A 77 7.63 12.10 -21.77
C VAL A 77 8.02 12.29 -20.31
N VAL A 78 9.11 11.67 -19.88
CA VAL A 78 9.60 11.75 -18.48
C VAL A 78 9.85 13.20 -18.05
N PHE A 79 10.36 14.03 -18.94
CA PHE A 79 10.68 15.43 -18.66
C PHE A 79 9.61 16.43 -19.11
N SER A 80 8.44 15.97 -19.57
CA SER A 80 7.36 16.85 -20.06
C SER A 80 6.56 17.56 -18.98
N GLY A 81 6.58 17.04 -17.75
CA GLY A 81 5.79 17.54 -16.63
C GLY A 81 6.62 18.18 -15.52
N SER A 82 6.00 18.35 -14.35
CA SER A 82 6.69 18.79 -13.13
C SER A 82 7.41 17.63 -12.46
N ILE A 83 8.67 17.43 -12.80
CA ILE A 83 9.52 16.36 -12.22
C ILE A 83 9.56 16.45 -10.69
N GLY A 84 9.64 17.67 -10.13
CA GLY A 84 9.70 17.88 -8.69
C GLY A 84 8.45 17.36 -7.96
N ILE A 85 7.25 17.61 -8.51
CA ILE A 85 6.00 17.10 -7.97
C ILE A 85 5.94 15.57 -8.14
N GLY A 86 6.34 15.05 -9.28
CA GLY A 86 6.39 13.61 -9.53
C GLY A 86 7.31 12.88 -8.55
N LEU A 87 8.51 13.39 -8.30
CA LEU A 87 9.44 12.83 -7.31
C LEU A 87 8.91 12.94 -5.88
N LEU A 88 8.25 14.05 -5.53
CA LEU A 88 7.64 14.22 -4.22
C LEU A 88 6.55 13.16 -4.00
N LEU A 89 5.64 12.98 -4.96
CA LEU A 89 4.58 11.98 -4.88
C LEU A 89 5.14 10.55 -4.87
N ALA A 90 6.11 10.24 -5.73
CA ALA A 90 6.78 8.94 -5.71
C ALA A 90 7.47 8.67 -4.37
N GLY A 91 8.09 9.69 -3.76
CA GLY A 91 8.71 9.59 -2.45
C GLY A 91 7.75 9.22 -1.33
N THR A 92 6.47 9.63 -1.42
CA THR A 92 5.46 9.25 -0.42
C THR A 92 5.18 7.75 -0.40
N GLY A 93 5.37 7.05 -1.52
CA GLY A 93 5.23 5.61 -1.61
C GLY A 93 6.28 4.82 -0.82
N PHE A 94 7.37 5.47 -0.43
CA PHE A 94 8.43 4.86 0.38
C PHE A 94 8.29 5.13 1.87
N LEU A 95 7.25 5.83 2.32
CA LEU A 95 7.03 6.06 3.75
C LEU A 95 6.88 4.74 4.52
N GLY A 96 7.57 4.62 5.65
CA GLY A 96 7.48 3.46 6.54
C GLY A 96 8.63 2.46 6.39
N PHE A 97 9.50 2.55 5.38
CA PHE A 97 10.65 1.64 5.24
C PHE A 97 11.60 1.74 6.45
N GLU A 98 11.70 2.91 7.06
CA GLU A 98 12.51 3.20 8.23
C GLU A 98 12.05 2.45 9.49
N ALA A 99 10.79 2.01 9.53
CA ALA A 99 10.26 1.23 10.65
C ALA A 99 11.01 -0.08 10.89
N THR A 100 11.76 -0.59 9.92
CA THR A 100 12.62 -1.77 10.10
C THR A 100 13.60 -1.61 11.27
N SER A 101 14.09 -0.39 11.51
CA SER A 101 15.01 -0.08 12.60
C SER A 101 14.39 -0.23 14.00
N LEU A 102 13.07 -0.04 14.11
CA LEU A 102 12.33 -0.16 15.38
C LEU A 102 12.26 -1.60 15.90
N PHE A 103 12.51 -2.58 15.03
CA PHE A 103 12.50 -3.99 15.36
C PHE A 103 13.91 -4.56 15.62
N SER A 104 14.90 -3.69 15.77
CA SER A 104 16.29 -4.09 16.00
C SER A 104 16.49 -4.91 17.28
N GLU A 105 15.75 -4.62 18.35
CA GLU A 105 15.81 -5.35 19.62
C GLU A 105 15.26 -6.79 19.52
N GLU A 106 14.49 -7.09 18.49
CA GLU A 106 13.88 -8.41 18.26
C GLU A 106 14.64 -9.25 17.23
N ALA A 107 15.53 -8.62 16.48
CA ALA A 107 16.32 -9.32 15.47
C ALA A 107 17.45 -10.13 16.13
N LYS A 108 17.64 -11.40 15.72
CA LYS A 108 18.73 -12.26 16.22
C LYS A 108 20.12 -11.70 15.89
N ASP A 109 20.27 -11.07 14.73
CA ASP A 109 21.49 -10.40 14.28
C ASP A 109 21.11 -9.05 13.66
N PRO A 110 20.90 -8.01 14.49
CA PRO A 110 20.38 -6.73 14.00
C PRO A 110 21.33 -6.05 13.02
N LEU A 111 22.65 -6.18 13.20
CA LEU A 111 23.63 -5.54 12.33
C LEU A 111 23.60 -6.05 10.88
N ARG A 112 23.14 -7.25 10.66
CA ARG A 112 23.01 -7.85 9.31
C ARG A 112 21.57 -7.87 8.83
N THR A 113 20.62 -8.20 9.72
CA THR A 113 19.22 -8.39 9.36
C THR A 113 18.55 -7.08 9.02
N ILE A 114 18.75 -6.03 9.82
CA ILE A 114 18.08 -4.74 9.60
C ILE A 114 18.49 -4.10 8.27
N PRO A 115 19.77 -3.91 7.93
CA PRO A 115 20.15 -3.33 6.64
C PRO A 115 19.64 -4.14 5.46
N ARG A 116 19.71 -5.48 5.52
CA ARG A 116 19.20 -6.34 4.44
C ARG A 116 17.70 -6.21 4.25
N ALA A 117 16.93 -6.19 5.34
CA ALA A 117 15.49 -6.00 5.31
C ALA A 117 15.12 -4.62 4.73
N THR A 118 15.82 -3.57 5.14
CA THR A 118 15.62 -2.21 4.64
C THR A 118 15.89 -2.10 3.14
N TYR A 119 17.03 -2.61 2.67
CA TYR A 119 17.32 -2.60 1.22
C TYR A 119 16.32 -3.44 0.43
N ALA A 120 15.96 -4.62 0.93
CA ALA A 120 14.97 -5.48 0.29
C ALA A 120 13.60 -4.78 0.20
N ALA A 121 13.16 -4.10 1.26
CA ALA A 121 11.93 -3.34 1.29
C ALA A 121 11.94 -2.20 0.25
N ILE A 122 13.01 -1.38 0.22
CA ILE A 122 13.14 -0.28 -0.73
C ILE A 122 13.11 -0.79 -2.17
N CYS A 123 13.86 -1.86 -2.47
CA CYS A 123 13.88 -2.45 -3.80
C CYS A 123 12.51 -3.03 -4.19
N ALA A 124 11.83 -3.72 -3.27
CA ALA A 124 10.52 -4.31 -3.52
C ALA A 124 9.46 -3.21 -3.75
N ILE A 125 9.43 -2.17 -2.91
CA ILE A 125 8.53 -1.02 -3.07
C ILE A 125 8.78 -0.35 -4.42
N GLY A 126 10.03 -0.02 -4.75
CA GLY A 126 10.38 0.62 -6.00
C GLY A 126 10.00 -0.21 -7.23
N PHE A 127 10.21 -1.54 -7.17
CA PHE A 127 9.81 -2.44 -8.22
C PHE A 127 8.29 -2.48 -8.41
N ILE A 128 7.52 -2.70 -7.34
CA ILE A 128 6.07 -2.81 -7.41
C ILE A 128 5.45 -1.49 -7.89
N LEU A 129 5.82 -0.36 -7.28
CA LEU A 129 5.29 0.94 -7.68
C LEU A 129 5.65 1.27 -9.13
N GLY A 130 6.89 1.05 -9.54
CA GLY A 130 7.32 1.30 -10.92
C GLY A 130 6.63 0.40 -11.92
N PHE A 131 6.49 -0.89 -11.61
CA PHE A 131 5.88 -1.89 -12.49
C PHE A 131 4.38 -1.64 -12.66
N THR A 132 3.65 -1.42 -11.56
CA THR A 132 2.21 -1.10 -11.60
C THR A 132 1.95 0.25 -12.30
N THR A 133 2.77 1.27 -12.03
CA THR A 133 2.65 2.55 -12.74
C THR A 133 2.85 2.37 -14.25
N TRP A 134 3.85 1.58 -14.65
CA TRP A 134 4.07 1.27 -16.06
C TRP A 134 2.88 0.52 -16.68
N ALA A 135 2.32 -0.46 -16.00
CA ALA A 135 1.13 -1.18 -16.46
C ALA A 135 -0.07 -0.22 -16.63
N VAL A 136 -0.34 0.62 -15.63
CA VAL A 136 -1.43 1.61 -15.67
C VAL A 136 -1.25 2.61 -16.82
N VAL A 137 -0.06 3.20 -16.97
CA VAL A 137 0.22 4.15 -18.05
C VAL A 137 0.15 3.46 -19.42
N SER A 138 0.56 2.19 -19.51
CA SER A 138 0.41 1.41 -20.75
C SER A 138 -1.07 1.20 -21.11
N ALA A 139 -1.92 0.93 -20.13
CA ALA A 139 -3.36 0.72 -20.31
C ALA A 139 -4.10 2.00 -20.73
N THR A 140 -3.74 3.14 -20.15
CA THR A 140 -4.43 4.42 -20.39
C THR A 140 -3.84 5.19 -21.58
N GLY A 141 -2.60 4.88 -21.95
CA GLY A 141 -1.81 5.65 -22.89
C GLY A 141 -1.21 6.91 -22.25
N VAL A 142 0.00 7.28 -22.68
CA VAL A 142 0.75 8.42 -22.10
C VAL A 142 -0.02 9.74 -22.19
N ALA A 143 -0.68 9.99 -23.33
CA ALA A 143 -1.41 11.25 -23.57
C ALA A 143 -2.65 11.43 -22.66
N GLU A 144 -3.35 10.33 -22.33
CA GLU A 144 -4.58 10.36 -21.55
C GLU A 144 -4.38 10.01 -20.08
N ALA A 145 -3.20 9.51 -19.68
CA ALA A 145 -2.91 9.03 -18.32
C ALA A 145 -3.22 10.07 -17.25
N GLN A 146 -2.83 11.34 -17.48
CA GLN A 146 -3.10 12.43 -16.54
C GLN A 146 -4.59 12.70 -16.41
N LYS A 147 -5.31 12.78 -17.51
CA LYS A 147 -6.75 13.07 -17.54
C LYS A 147 -7.55 11.95 -16.89
N THR A 148 -7.20 10.70 -17.21
CA THR A 148 -7.82 9.52 -16.61
C THR A 148 -7.54 9.46 -15.09
N GLY A 149 -6.29 9.72 -14.69
CA GLY A 149 -5.94 9.79 -13.27
C GLY A 149 -6.72 10.86 -12.50
N LEU A 150 -6.89 12.04 -13.08
CA LEU A 150 -7.68 13.12 -12.45
C LEU A 150 -9.17 12.78 -12.37
N ALA A 151 -9.74 12.09 -13.37
CA ALA A 151 -11.15 11.69 -13.36
C ALA A 151 -11.48 10.69 -12.24
N HIS A 152 -10.51 9.85 -11.87
CA HIS A 152 -10.65 8.84 -10.81
C HIS A 152 -10.07 9.27 -9.45
N LEU A 153 -9.58 10.52 -9.33
CA LEU A 153 -8.85 10.99 -8.14
C LEU A 153 -9.74 11.01 -6.89
N GLU A 154 -10.98 11.52 -7.01
CA GLU A 154 -11.89 11.63 -5.87
C GLU A 154 -12.39 10.28 -5.38
N ALA A 155 -12.69 9.36 -6.30
CA ALA A 155 -13.13 8.02 -5.97
C ALA A 155 -11.97 7.11 -5.54
N GLY A 156 -10.75 7.36 -6.05
CA GLY A 156 -9.58 6.52 -5.80
C GLY A 156 -9.69 5.13 -6.43
N ASP A 157 -10.46 4.99 -7.51
CA ASP A 157 -10.90 3.72 -8.08
C ASP A 157 -10.24 3.36 -9.43
N LEU A 158 -9.26 4.15 -9.89
CA LEU A 158 -8.60 3.96 -11.18
C LEU A 158 -8.13 2.51 -11.39
N ILE A 159 -7.42 1.94 -10.42
CA ILE A 159 -6.89 0.58 -10.52
C ILE A 159 -8.02 -0.44 -10.56
N PHE A 160 -9.10 -0.24 -9.82
CA PHE A 160 -10.26 -1.14 -9.84
C PHE A 160 -11.05 -1.06 -11.13
N SER A 161 -11.21 0.13 -11.70
CA SER A 161 -11.80 0.32 -13.02
C SER A 161 -11.02 -0.43 -14.09
N LEU A 162 -9.70 -0.23 -14.15
CA LEU A 162 -8.83 -0.98 -15.07
C LEU A 162 -8.84 -2.48 -14.77
N SER A 163 -8.85 -2.87 -13.49
CA SER A 163 -8.93 -4.29 -13.12
C SER A 163 -10.23 -4.94 -13.62
N ALA A 164 -11.36 -4.25 -13.56
CA ALA A 164 -12.63 -4.75 -14.07
C ALA A 164 -12.57 -5.01 -15.58
N ASP A 165 -11.89 -4.14 -16.34
CA ASP A 165 -11.73 -4.26 -17.78
C ASP A 165 -10.77 -5.40 -18.18
N TYR A 166 -9.68 -5.58 -17.43
CA TYR A 166 -8.62 -6.54 -17.77
C TYR A 166 -8.76 -7.90 -17.09
N LEU A 167 -9.23 -7.97 -15.86
CA LEU A 167 -9.35 -9.18 -15.06
C LEU A 167 -10.80 -9.66 -14.88
N GLY A 168 -11.79 -8.76 -15.09
CA GLY A 168 -13.21 -9.01 -14.85
C GLY A 168 -13.60 -8.86 -13.37
N GLY A 169 -14.93 -8.79 -13.13
CA GLY A 169 -15.48 -8.41 -11.83
C GLY A 169 -15.08 -9.29 -10.65
N THR A 170 -14.92 -10.59 -10.84
CA THR A 170 -14.57 -11.51 -9.73
C THR A 170 -13.19 -11.20 -9.15
N LEU A 171 -12.16 -11.06 -10.00
CA LEU A 171 -10.80 -10.75 -9.54
C LEU A 171 -10.70 -9.32 -9.00
N THR A 172 -11.46 -8.39 -9.58
CA THR A 172 -11.58 -7.02 -9.05
C THR A 172 -12.15 -7.01 -7.64
N ASN A 173 -13.21 -7.79 -7.36
CA ASN A 173 -13.76 -7.92 -6.01
C ASN A 173 -12.75 -8.52 -5.02
N VAL A 174 -11.97 -9.53 -5.44
CA VAL A 174 -10.86 -10.05 -4.62
C VAL A 174 -9.83 -8.97 -4.32
N MET A 175 -9.48 -8.17 -5.32
CA MET A 175 -8.53 -7.06 -5.18
C MET A 175 -9.05 -5.98 -4.21
N MET A 176 -10.34 -5.64 -4.26
CA MET A 176 -10.99 -4.73 -3.32
C MET A 176 -10.92 -5.26 -1.88
N VAL A 177 -11.23 -6.54 -1.66
CA VAL A 177 -11.13 -7.17 -0.33
C VAL A 177 -9.68 -7.17 0.16
N LEU A 178 -8.71 -7.51 -0.70
CA LEU A 178 -7.29 -7.49 -0.32
C LEU A 178 -6.82 -6.07 0.01
N LEU A 179 -7.30 -5.03 -0.67
CA LEU A 179 -7.02 -3.65 -0.29
C LEU A 179 -7.50 -3.33 1.14
N LEU A 180 -8.71 -3.77 1.52
CA LEU A 180 -9.20 -3.56 2.89
C LEU A 180 -8.34 -4.26 3.92
N VAL A 181 -7.93 -5.50 3.64
CA VAL A 181 -7.03 -6.28 4.51
C VAL A 181 -5.68 -5.58 4.61
N SER A 182 -5.14 -5.07 3.51
CA SER A 182 -3.88 -4.34 3.45
C SER A 182 -3.91 -3.03 4.23
N LEU A 183 -4.97 -2.23 4.06
CA LEU A 183 -5.15 -1.00 4.83
C LEU A 183 -5.25 -1.27 6.34
N PHE A 184 -5.93 -2.34 6.72
CA PHE A 184 -5.97 -2.76 8.12
C PHE A 184 -4.60 -3.22 8.62
N ALA A 185 -3.87 -3.99 7.81
CA ALA A 185 -2.52 -4.44 8.10
C ALA A 185 -1.55 -3.25 8.27
N ALA A 186 -1.63 -2.25 7.39
CA ALA A 186 -0.84 -1.02 7.49
C ALA A 186 -1.15 -0.26 8.79
N MET A 187 -2.44 -0.13 9.16
CA MET A 187 -2.83 0.53 10.41
C MET A 187 -2.29 -0.22 11.63
N LEU A 188 -2.31 -1.55 11.62
CA LEU A 188 -1.74 -2.39 12.69
C LEU A 188 -0.22 -2.22 12.78
N ALA A 189 0.47 -2.12 11.63
CA ALA A 189 1.91 -1.88 11.60
C ALA A 189 2.26 -0.50 12.19
N PHE A 190 1.53 0.54 11.81
CA PHE A 190 1.71 1.89 12.39
C PHE A 190 1.42 1.92 13.89
N HIS A 191 0.37 1.22 14.35
CA HIS A 191 0.06 1.10 15.76
C HIS A 191 1.21 0.46 16.55
N ASN A 192 1.77 -0.65 16.05
CA ASN A 192 2.92 -1.32 16.65
C ASN A 192 4.16 -0.41 16.67
N SER A 193 4.44 0.30 15.59
CA SER A 193 5.57 1.23 15.50
C SER A 193 5.40 2.39 16.48
N ALA A 194 4.22 3.00 16.54
CA ALA A 194 3.93 4.08 17.48
C ALA A 194 4.10 3.65 18.94
N THR A 195 3.64 2.46 19.30
CA THR A 195 3.80 1.91 20.65
C THR A 195 5.28 1.76 21.02
N ARG A 196 6.11 1.31 20.09
CA ARG A 196 7.56 1.18 20.31
C ARG A 196 8.25 2.53 20.46
N TYR A 197 7.87 3.52 19.66
CA TYR A 197 8.36 4.89 19.81
C TYR A 197 8.03 5.44 21.20
N LEU A 198 6.78 5.33 21.62
CA LEU A 198 6.34 5.78 22.93
C LEU A 198 7.10 5.08 24.06
N PHE A 199 7.29 3.77 23.95
CA PHE A 199 8.06 2.99 24.91
C PHE A 199 9.53 3.46 24.98
N SER A 200 10.17 3.68 23.84
CA SER A 200 11.57 4.16 23.79
C SER A 200 11.72 5.58 24.39
N LEU A 201 10.77 6.47 24.10
CA LEU A 201 10.74 7.83 24.68
C LEU A 201 10.49 7.80 26.18
N GLY A 202 9.64 6.87 26.65
CA GLY A 202 9.42 6.63 28.06
C GLY A 202 10.71 6.19 28.77
N ARG A 203 11.42 5.17 28.23
CA ARG A 203 12.72 4.72 28.76
C ARG A 203 13.76 5.83 28.80
N ALA A 204 13.78 6.71 27.80
CA ALA A 204 14.67 7.86 27.75
C ALA A 204 14.24 9.00 28.69
N ARG A 205 13.15 8.86 29.46
CA ARG A 205 12.57 9.88 30.35
C ARG A 205 12.23 11.19 29.65
N VAL A 206 11.92 11.12 28.36
CA VAL A 206 11.44 12.27 27.59
C VAL A 206 9.94 12.51 27.85
N LEU A 207 9.21 11.43 28.13
CA LEU A 207 7.79 11.50 28.50
C LEU A 207 7.63 11.56 30.03
N PRO A 208 6.65 12.34 30.56
CA PRO A 208 6.47 12.56 31.98
C PRO A 208 5.97 11.32 32.78
N PHE A 209 5.61 10.23 32.08
CA PHE A 209 5.02 9.01 32.66
C PHE A 209 5.80 7.75 32.25
N ALA A 210 7.07 7.72 32.52
CA ALA A 210 7.90 6.52 32.31
C ALA A 210 8.26 5.88 33.65
#